data_1bc1a830037e96ac7dee08efe78bbdd0
#
_entry.id   1bc1a830037e96ac7dee08efe78bbdd0
#
_cell.length_a   1.000
_cell.length_b   1.000
_cell.length_c   1.000
_cell.angle_alpha   90.00
_cell.angle_beta   90.00
_cell.angle_gamma   90.00
#
_symmetry.space_group_name_H-M   'P 1'
#
loop_
_entity.id
_entity.type
_entity.pdbx_description
1 polymer ?
#
loop_
_entity_poly.entity_id
_entity_poly.type
_entity_poly.pdbx_seq_one_letter_code
_entity_poly.pdbx_strand_id
1 'polypeptide(L)'
;MGKELFKNIPSKVEDLVKGVRNGRIGLPDLQRPFVWKDNKVRELFDSMLKGYPIGYIMLWESPADYESKKSTIGDNSKTYEEPKELVIDGQQRLTALVAAMFAVKVKDKNFADREIKISYNPLTREFAVWSQAYEKDTEWISRISDVFLAKEDNSISSLRRHFIKEANEGRSKKEFPLLTDEEEDRIEDSINALLNLSDYSLPTLEISYNADEEDVADIFVRVNSGGQSLTENNFIQTLISVYENETSDKINAFAAASRIPAANTSYNTLLAIEPSHLIRMAVGFGFKRARLKYAYMLLRGKNLETGKFSDEVRHDNLQIFKDALDKVMNLNNWHSFINIVAEAGYISDKLIASSNAIVFSYVLYLIAKYDYKLDAAQLKKCTSKWFFMSTITYFYTGSTESEVEKQFADLRDVHTAAEFIAYIDRVIETHFTDDYFSLTLPNELNSAAAISPAWYGYVAAQIVLNTPMLFSNTPVSKYFILGSSGTKNAIDKHHIFPKNYLTSIGFTSDRDRNQIANFTYLDYATNIEISDKAPQDYVSHYRQKLGEEGYRKTCKEHALPDNFENMDYMEFLSQRRILMAQTVRKAYQRLCE
;
A
#
# COMPACT_ATOMS: atom_id res chain seq x y z
N MET A 1 31.93 21.80 27.22
CA MET A 1 30.51 21.53 27.46
C MET A 1 29.89 21.18 26.13
N GLY A 2 29.28 19.98 25.98
CA GLY A 2 28.58 19.60 24.74
C GLY A 2 27.42 20.58 24.49
N LYS A 3 27.13 20.90 23.23
CA LYS A 3 25.93 21.65 22.87
C LYS A 3 24.71 20.92 23.43
N GLU A 4 23.80 21.62 24.10
CA GLU A 4 22.51 21.06 24.50
C GLU A 4 21.66 20.98 23.23
N LEU A 5 21.49 19.74 22.70
CA LEU A 5 20.85 19.52 21.42
C LEU A 5 19.32 19.33 21.55
N PHE A 6 18.81 19.09 22.75
CA PHE A 6 17.39 18.89 22.99
C PHE A 6 16.95 19.27 24.40
N LYS A 7 15.64 19.49 24.55
CA LYS A 7 14.96 19.70 25.84
C LYS A 7 13.74 18.81 25.94
N ASN A 8 13.43 18.34 27.14
CA ASN A 8 12.17 17.69 27.46
C ASN A 8 11.18 18.70 28.04
N ILE A 9 10.08 18.95 27.36
CA ILE A 9 9.06 19.92 27.77
C ILE A 9 7.71 19.21 27.90
N PRO A 10 7.04 19.25 29.05
CA PRO A 10 5.67 18.81 29.15
C PRO A 10 4.76 19.84 28.47
N SER A 11 4.30 19.54 27.26
CA SER A 11 3.40 20.43 26.50
C SER A 11 1.94 20.03 26.73
N LYS A 12 1.04 21.02 26.86
CA LYS A 12 -0.39 20.74 26.86
C LYS A 12 -0.88 20.42 25.45
N VAL A 13 -1.83 19.51 25.34
CA VAL A 13 -2.49 19.20 24.07
C VAL A 13 -3.04 20.46 23.41
N GLU A 14 -3.64 21.37 24.19
CA GLU A 14 -4.16 22.65 23.70
C GLU A 14 -3.08 23.48 22.99
N ASP A 15 -1.87 23.60 23.57
CA ASP A 15 -0.78 24.39 23.02
C ASP A 15 -0.23 23.80 21.71
N LEU A 16 -0.13 22.46 21.66
CA LEU A 16 0.30 21.74 20.46
C LEU A 16 -0.73 21.87 19.34
N VAL A 17 -2.01 21.65 19.64
CA VAL A 17 -3.10 21.73 18.67
C VAL A 17 -3.28 23.16 18.16
N LYS A 18 -3.24 24.16 19.02
CA LYS A 18 -3.25 25.58 18.62
C LYS A 18 -2.03 25.93 17.78
N GLY A 19 -0.84 25.42 18.15
CA GLY A 19 0.40 25.61 17.41
C GLY A 19 0.29 25.08 15.96
N VAL A 20 -0.35 23.93 15.76
CA VAL A 20 -0.60 23.39 14.41
C VAL A 20 -1.64 24.21 13.65
N ARG A 21 -2.75 24.59 14.30
CA ARG A 21 -3.84 25.33 13.65
C ARG A 21 -3.46 26.75 13.23
N ASN A 22 -2.58 27.41 13.98
CA ASN A 22 -2.09 28.76 13.65
C ASN A 22 -0.79 28.76 12.84
N GLY A 23 -0.25 27.58 12.49
CA GLY A 23 0.96 27.45 11.68
C GLY A 23 2.28 27.59 12.44
N ARG A 24 2.28 27.81 13.75
CA ARG A 24 3.51 27.85 14.56
C ARG A 24 4.24 26.51 14.55
N ILE A 25 3.50 25.40 14.62
CA ILE A 25 4.01 24.04 14.48
C ILE A 25 3.70 23.56 13.08
N GLY A 26 4.72 23.39 12.27
CA GLY A 26 4.62 22.85 10.91
C GLY A 26 4.70 21.33 10.91
N LEU A 27 3.92 20.75 10.02
CA LEU A 27 4.06 19.36 9.66
C LEU A 27 4.87 19.33 8.36
N PRO A 28 5.99 18.58 8.24
CA PRO A 28 6.75 18.50 6.99
C PRO A 28 5.86 18.05 5.81
N ASP A 29 6.06 18.64 4.64
CA ASP A 29 5.20 18.42 3.44
C ASP A 29 5.14 16.98 2.93
N LEU A 30 6.08 16.12 3.33
CA LEU A 30 6.07 14.69 3.10
C LEU A 30 5.29 13.91 4.15
N GLN A 31 4.22 14.49 4.66
CA GLN A 31 3.39 13.71 5.56
C GLN A 31 2.77 12.53 4.83
N ARG A 32 2.94 11.39 5.48
CA ARG A 32 2.09 10.24 5.18
C ARG A 32 0.64 10.68 5.24
N PRO A 33 -0.18 10.26 4.28
CA PRO A 33 -1.61 10.30 4.45
C PRO A 33 -1.98 9.81 5.85
N PHE A 34 -2.99 10.39 6.45
CA PHE A 34 -3.48 9.95 7.76
C PHE A 34 -3.93 8.49 7.66
N VAL A 35 -3.15 7.59 8.27
CA VAL A 35 -3.34 6.14 8.11
C VAL A 35 -4.05 5.48 9.29
N TRP A 36 -4.23 6.21 10.39
CA TRP A 36 -4.94 5.65 11.53
C TRP A 36 -6.40 5.40 11.19
N LYS A 37 -6.90 4.24 11.63
CA LYS A 37 -8.33 3.93 11.61
C LYS A 37 -9.02 4.69 12.74
N ASP A 38 -10.31 4.99 12.58
CA ASP A 38 -11.09 5.74 13.58
C ASP A 38 -11.10 5.06 14.96
N ASN A 39 -11.06 3.72 15.00
CA ASN A 39 -10.91 2.99 16.26
C ASN A 39 -9.64 3.37 17.03
N LYS A 40 -8.52 3.59 16.33
CA LYS A 40 -7.27 4.00 16.98
C LYS A 40 -7.34 5.44 17.50
N VAL A 41 -8.08 6.30 16.81
CA VAL A 41 -8.35 7.67 17.30
C VAL A 41 -9.27 7.63 18.52
N ARG A 42 -10.33 6.82 18.52
CA ARG A 42 -11.18 6.58 19.68
C ARG A 42 -10.36 6.10 20.89
N GLU A 43 -9.47 5.12 20.68
CA GLU A 43 -8.58 4.59 21.73
C GLU A 43 -7.62 5.65 22.27
N LEU A 44 -7.18 6.59 21.44
CA LEU A 44 -6.36 7.72 21.88
C LEU A 44 -7.10 8.57 22.90
N PHE A 45 -8.34 9.00 22.60
CA PHE A 45 -9.16 9.80 23.52
C PHE A 45 -9.55 9.03 24.78
N ASP A 46 -9.88 7.75 24.66
CA ASP A 46 -10.14 6.87 25.81
C ASP A 46 -8.92 6.76 26.73
N SER A 47 -7.73 6.60 26.17
CA SER A 47 -6.47 6.57 26.93
C SER A 47 -6.20 7.88 27.65
N MET A 48 -6.43 9.01 26.99
CA MET A 48 -6.27 10.33 27.60
C MET A 48 -7.25 10.53 28.77
N LEU A 49 -8.52 10.16 28.61
CA LEU A 49 -9.54 10.28 29.65
C LEU A 49 -9.21 9.42 30.89
N LYS A 50 -8.58 8.26 30.66
CA LYS A 50 -8.09 7.37 31.72
C LYS A 50 -6.75 7.78 32.32
N GLY A 51 -6.12 8.83 31.81
CA GLY A 51 -4.79 9.28 32.24
C GLY A 51 -3.64 8.35 31.84
N TYR A 52 -3.85 7.50 30.83
CA TYR A 52 -2.80 6.60 30.33
C TYR A 52 -1.83 7.34 29.39
N PRO A 53 -0.54 6.98 29.40
CA PRO A 53 0.42 7.60 28.53
C PRO A 53 0.11 7.31 27.04
N ILE A 54 0.08 8.36 26.23
CA ILE A 54 -0.19 8.25 24.79
C ILE A 54 1.06 8.41 23.92
N GLY A 55 2.25 8.34 24.53
CA GLY A 55 3.55 8.51 23.88
C GLY A 55 4.08 9.94 24.00
N TYR A 56 4.91 10.36 23.04
CA TYR A 56 5.57 11.69 23.05
C TYR A 56 5.43 12.34 21.66
N ILE A 57 5.74 13.65 21.61
CA ILE A 57 5.91 14.39 20.36
C ILE A 57 7.38 14.81 20.26
N MET A 58 7.96 14.75 19.07
CA MET A 58 9.28 15.28 18.79
C MET A 58 9.14 16.49 17.86
N LEU A 59 9.61 17.63 18.33
CA LEU A 59 9.62 18.89 17.58
C LEU A 59 11.07 19.30 17.31
N TRP A 60 11.29 19.95 16.19
CA TRP A 60 12.56 20.59 15.86
C TRP A 60 12.34 22.10 15.68
N GLU A 61 13.08 22.92 16.45
CA GLU A 61 13.09 24.36 16.27
C GLU A 61 13.65 24.70 14.89
N SER A 62 12.89 25.41 14.08
CA SER A 62 13.32 25.83 12.74
C SER A 62 14.42 26.89 12.85
N PRO A 63 15.57 26.76 12.15
CA PRO A 63 16.52 27.85 12.00
C PRO A 63 15.85 29.08 11.38
N ALA A 64 16.24 30.27 11.81
CA ALA A 64 15.62 31.54 11.40
C ALA A 64 15.65 31.81 9.89
N ASP A 65 16.52 31.12 9.14
CA ASP A 65 16.71 31.28 7.68
C ASP A 65 16.10 30.16 6.85
N TYR A 66 15.26 29.30 7.44
CA TYR A 66 14.73 28.13 6.78
C TYR A 66 13.43 28.43 6.01
N GLU A 67 13.52 28.71 4.71
CA GLU A 67 12.38 28.81 3.77
C GLU A 67 11.79 27.43 3.44
N SER A 68 11.24 26.73 4.39
CA SER A 68 10.49 25.51 4.07
C SER A 68 9.03 25.84 3.78
N LYS A 69 8.54 25.52 2.61
CA LYS A 69 7.09 25.44 2.35
C LYS A 69 6.50 24.34 3.21
N LYS A 70 5.43 24.67 3.93
CA LYS A 70 4.84 23.83 4.96
C LYS A 70 3.39 23.55 4.61
N SER A 71 3.02 22.27 4.56
CA SER A 71 1.61 21.94 4.49
C SER A 71 0.98 22.09 5.87
N THR A 72 -0.08 22.85 5.93
CA THR A 72 -0.93 22.96 7.10
C THR A 72 -2.06 21.94 7.04
N ILE A 73 -2.46 21.41 8.20
CA ILE A 73 -3.69 20.61 8.28
C ILE A 73 -4.87 21.60 8.18
N GLY A 74 -5.66 21.51 7.11
CA GLY A 74 -6.87 22.33 6.91
C GLY A 74 -6.85 23.21 5.66
N ASP A 75 -7.70 24.23 5.66
CA ASP A 75 -7.94 25.11 4.53
C ASP A 75 -6.71 25.98 4.21
N ASN A 76 -6.18 25.84 2.99
CA ASN A 76 -5.04 26.59 2.46
C ASN A 76 -5.30 28.09 2.25
N SER A 77 -6.50 28.60 2.57
CA SER A 77 -6.88 30.00 2.37
C SER A 77 -6.39 30.96 3.46
N LYS A 78 -5.82 30.45 4.58
CA LYS A 78 -5.29 31.27 5.67
C LYS A 78 -3.81 31.49 5.52
N THR A 79 -3.38 32.76 5.57
CA THR A 79 -1.97 33.14 5.70
C THR A 79 -1.52 32.79 7.13
N TYR A 80 -0.67 31.78 7.25
CA TYR A 80 -0.09 31.38 8.53
C TYR A 80 1.28 32.04 8.71
N GLU A 81 1.64 32.31 9.98
CA GLU A 81 3.02 32.66 10.32
C GLU A 81 3.97 31.52 9.90
N GLU A 82 5.22 31.85 9.56
CA GLU A 82 6.23 30.81 9.31
C GLU A 82 6.35 29.90 10.54
N PRO A 83 6.29 28.55 10.38
CA PRO A 83 6.41 27.67 11.51
C PRO A 83 7.76 27.78 12.18
N LYS A 84 7.72 27.93 13.48
CA LYS A 84 8.90 28.00 14.36
C LYS A 84 9.41 26.62 14.76
N GLU A 85 8.57 25.60 14.62
CA GLU A 85 8.83 24.22 15.03
C GLU A 85 8.30 23.26 13.98
N LEU A 86 9.03 22.17 13.72
CA LEU A 86 8.63 21.10 12.81
C LEU A 86 8.38 19.82 13.59
N VAL A 87 7.27 19.11 13.30
CA VAL A 87 7.01 17.80 13.90
C VAL A 87 7.86 16.74 13.22
N ILE A 88 8.78 16.15 13.97
CA ILE A 88 9.64 15.05 13.49
C ILE A 88 9.03 13.69 13.82
N ASP A 89 8.42 13.54 15.00
CA ASP A 89 7.68 12.33 15.39
C ASP A 89 6.38 12.66 16.12
N GLY A 90 5.43 11.72 16.09
CA GLY A 90 4.10 11.90 16.66
C GLY A 90 3.09 12.58 15.73
N GLN A 91 3.40 12.77 14.44
CA GLN A 91 2.54 13.41 13.45
C GLN A 91 1.13 12.83 13.41
N GLN A 92 0.99 11.50 13.29
CA GLN A 92 -0.33 10.84 13.24
C GLN A 92 -1.16 11.11 14.50
N ARG A 93 -0.50 11.18 15.66
CA ARG A 93 -1.14 11.48 16.94
C ARG A 93 -1.63 12.93 16.98
N LEU A 94 -0.76 13.86 16.61
CA LEU A 94 -1.10 15.28 16.60
C LEU A 94 -2.19 15.58 15.53
N THR A 95 -2.09 14.95 14.37
CA THR A 95 -3.12 15.01 13.33
C THR A 95 -4.47 14.49 13.82
N ALA A 96 -4.49 13.35 14.55
CA ALA A 96 -5.71 12.78 15.12
C ALA A 96 -6.38 13.73 16.12
N LEU A 97 -5.56 14.37 17.00
CA LEU A 97 -6.07 15.34 17.98
C LEU A 97 -6.66 16.56 17.29
N VAL A 98 -5.94 17.17 16.34
CA VAL A 98 -6.43 18.35 15.60
C VAL A 98 -7.72 18.02 14.83
N ALA A 99 -7.74 16.91 14.11
CA ALA A 99 -8.86 16.53 13.28
C ALA A 99 -10.12 16.20 14.09
N ALA A 100 -9.99 15.42 15.17
CA ALA A 100 -11.14 15.00 15.96
C ALA A 100 -11.66 16.09 16.92
N MET A 101 -10.78 16.96 17.44
CA MET A 101 -11.17 18.04 18.33
C MET A 101 -11.79 19.24 17.58
N PHE A 102 -11.36 19.52 16.34
CA PHE A 102 -11.75 20.74 15.62
C PHE A 102 -12.35 20.48 14.23
N ALA A 103 -12.76 19.26 13.95
CA ALA A 103 -13.38 18.84 12.68
C ALA A 103 -12.54 19.21 11.43
N VAL A 104 -11.20 19.25 11.58
CA VAL A 104 -10.29 19.54 10.48
C VAL A 104 -10.18 18.32 9.58
N LYS A 105 -10.40 18.50 8.28
CA LYS A 105 -10.26 17.43 7.29
C LYS A 105 -8.80 17.03 7.11
N VAL A 106 -8.56 15.75 7.00
CA VAL A 106 -7.25 15.17 6.72
C VAL A 106 -7.28 14.39 5.42
N LYS A 107 -6.13 14.22 4.77
CA LYS A 107 -6.01 13.34 3.61
C LYS A 107 -5.90 11.90 4.06
N ASP A 108 -6.72 11.00 3.49
CA ASP A 108 -6.60 9.57 3.72
C ASP A 108 -5.47 8.96 2.85
N LYS A 109 -5.26 7.64 2.95
CA LYS A 109 -4.27 6.91 2.16
C LYS A 109 -4.45 7.03 0.64
N ASN A 110 -5.61 7.49 0.18
CA ASN A 110 -5.93 7.71 -1.23
C ASN A 110 -5.89 9.19 -1.59
N PHE A 111 -5.40 10.07 -0.69
CA PHE A 111 -5.38 11.53 -0.79
C PHE A 111 -6.77 12.17 -0.88
N ALA A 112 -7.83 11.43 -0.55
CA ALA A 112 -9.18 11.97 -0.44
C ALA A 112 -9.37 12.67 0.91
N ASP A 113 -10.22 13.73 0.91
CA ASP A 113 -10.58 14.41 2.15
C ASP A 113 -11.40 13.48 3.04
N ARG A 114 -10.95 13.34 4.29
CA ARG A 114 -11.60 12.54 5.31
C ARG A 114 -11.83 13.36 6.57
N GLU A 115 -13.02 13.27 7.12
CA GLU A 115 -13.37 13.79 8.43
C GLU A 115 -13.29 12.68 9.47
N ILE A 116 -12.67 12.98 10.62
CA ILE A 116 -12.56 12.04 11.74
C ILE A 116 -13.61 12.42 12.77
N LYS A 117 -14.56 11.52 13.00
CA LYS A 117 -15.70 11.76 13.90
C LYS A 117 -15.67 10.75 15.04
N ILE A 118 -15.59 11.25 16.26
CA ILE A 118 -15.66 10.46 17.48
C ILE A 118 -16.88 10.91 18.27
N SER A 119 -17.71 9.97 18.68
CA SER A 119 -18.87 10.18 19.53
C SER A 119 -18.53 9.92 20.99
N TYR A 120 -19.24 10.56 21.91
CA TYR A 120 -19.03 10.43 23.35
C TYR A 120 -20.35 10.35 24.09
N ASN A 121 -20.48 9.39 24.99
CA ASN A 121 -21.62 9.28 25.91
C ASN A 121 -21.22 9.85 27.28
N PRO A 122 -21.79 10.99 27.72
CA PRO A 122 -21.43 11.60 28.99
C PRO A 122 -21.88 10.81 30.23
N LEU A 123 -22.95 10.01 30.13
CA LEU A 123 -23.43 9.21 31.25
C LEU A 123 -22.53 8.00 31.56
N THR A 124 -22.05 7.32 30.50
CA THR A 124 -21.17 6.14 30.64
C THR A 124 -19.68 6.48 30.55
N ARG A 125 -19.33 7.69 30.09
CA ARG A 125 -17.96 8.15 29.79
C ARG A 125 -17.26 7.30 28.71
N GLU A 126 -18.02 6.81 27.74
CA GLU A 126 -17.52 5.98 26.66
C GLU A 126 -17.37 6.75 25.35
N PHE A 127 -16.25 6.47 24.65
CA PHE A 127 -16.06 6.93 23.29
C PHE A 127 -16.44 5.84 22.28
N ALA A 128 -17.05 6.26 21.19
CA ALA A 128 -17.36 5.42 20.04
C ALA A 128 -16.93 6.07 18.73
N VAL A 129 -16.64 5.25 17.72
CA VAL A 129 -16.53 5.76 16.36
C VAL A 129 -17.92 6.17 15.89
N TRP A 130 -18.01 7.35 15.31
CA TRP A 130 -19.29 7.90 14.84
C TRP A 130 -20.06 6.93 13.93
N SER A 131 -21.35 6.89 14.11
CA SER A 131 -22.30 6.19 13.24
C SER A 131 -23.63 6.94 13.23
N GLN A 132 -24.47 6.66 12.23
CA GLN A 132 -25.84 7.21 12.19
C GLN A 132 -26.68 6.82 13.42
N ALA A 133 -26.36 5.71 14.08
CA ALA A 133 -27.04 5.30 15.31
C ALA A 133 -26.74 6.28 16.45
N TYR A 134 -25.47 6.65 16.64
CA TYR A 134 -25.05 7.61 17.66
C TYR A 134 -25.46 9.05 17.32
N GLU A 135 -25.61 9.40 16.04
CA GLU A 135 -26.13 10.71 15.64
C GLU A 135 -27.61 10.89 15.98
N LYS A 136 -28.38 9.79 16.00
CA LYS A 136 -29.81 9.80 16.33
C LYS A 136 -30.10 9.53 17.80
N ASP A 137 -29.11 9.08 18.53
CA ASP A 137 -29.26 8.75 19.95
C ASP A 137 -28.96 10.01 20.80
N THR A 138 -30.00 10.52 21.44
CA THR A 138 -29.95 11.75 22.23
C THR A 138 -29.12 11.64 23.51
N GLU A 139 -28.68 10.45 23.90
CA GLU A 139 -27.76 10.24 25.02
C GLU A 139 -26.27 10.30 24.59
N TRP A 140 -26.00 10.48 23.30
CA TRP A 140 -24.66 10.59 22.76
C TRP A 140 -24.39 12.00 22.20
N ILE A 141 -23.26 12.57 22.56
CA ILE A 141 -22.68 13.68 21.82
C ILE A 141 -22.13 13.08 20.53
N SER A 142 -22.77 13.41 19.40
CA SER A 142 -22.46 12.82 18.10
C SER A 142 -21.02 13.04 17.69
N ARG A 143 -20.46 14.22 17.98
CA ARG A 143 -19.10 14.60 17.64
C ARG A 143 -18.44 15.33 18.81
N ILE A 144 -17.31 14.83 19.29
CA ILE A 144 -16.56 15.53 20.35
C ILE A 144 -16.09 16.93 19.91
N SER A 145 -15.87 17.14 18.60
CA SER A 145 -15.52 18.44 18.04
C SER A 145 -16.50 19.55 18.45
N ASP A 146 -17.79 19.24 18.54
CA ASP A 146 -18.81 20.24 18.88
C ASP A 146 -18.59 20.81 20.28
N VAL A 147 -18.08 19.98 21.22
CA VAL A 147 -17.74 20.39 22.59
C VAL A 147 -16.53 21.31 22.62
N PHE A 148 -15.46 20.97 21.87
CA PHE A 148 -14.25 21.80 21.83
C PHE A 148 -14.47 23.12 21.09
N LEU A 149 -15.25 23.12 20.01
CA LEU A 149 -15.65 24.34 19.30
C LEU A 149 -16.54 25.24 20.17
N ALA A 150 -17.49 24.65 20.92
CA ALA A 150 -18.32 25.41 21.87
C ALA A 150 -17.48 26.05 22.99
N LYS A 151 -16.34 25.45 23.37
CA LYS A 151 -15.36 26.07 24.31
C LYS A 151 -14.74 27.32 23.67
N GLU A 152 -14.31 27.24 22.41
CA GLU A 152 -13.73 28.39 21.69
C GLU A 152 -14.75 29.55 21.53
N ASP A 153 -16.00 29.20 21.24
CA ASP A 153 -17.08 30.16 21.03
C ASP A 153 -17.76 30.65 22.34
N ASN A 154 -17.26 30.23 23.51
CA ASN A 154 -17.85 30.51 24.83
C ASN A 154 -19.33 30.08 24.94
N SER A 155 -19.76 29.07 24.22
CA SER A 155 -21.15 28.58 24.16
C SER A 155 -21.37 27.24 24.91
N ILE A 156 -20.41 26.78 25.71
CA ILE A 156 -20.45 25.49 26.40
C ILE A 156 -21.70 25.32 27.31
N SER A 157 -22.08 26.37 28.02
CA SER A 157 -23.28 26.33 28.87
C SER A 157 -24.58 26.18 28.07
N SER A 158 -24.60 26.68 26.84
CA SER A 158 -25.75 26.49 25.92
C SER A 158 -25.77 25.06 25.39
N LEU A 159 -24.60 24.51 25.01
CA LEU A 159 -24.45 23.13 24.56
C LEU A 159 -24.91 22.12 25.63
N ARG A 160 -24.52 22.32 26.89
CA ARG A 160 -24.92 21.42 28.00
C ARG A 160 -26.44 21.45 28.19
N ARG A 161 -27.05 22.63 28.28
CA ARG A 161 -28.50 22.76 28.43
C ARG A 161 -29.24 22.11 27.25
N HIS A 162 -28.73 22.31 26.06
CA HIS A 162 -29.33 21.72 24.85
C HIS A 162 -29.24 20.19 24.89
N PHE A 163 -28.08 19.65 25.24
CA PHE A 163 -27.87 18.21 25.35
C PHE A 163 -28.81 17.58 26.39
N ILE A 164 -28.89 18.14 27.61
CA ILE A 164 -29.77 17.63 28.68
C ILE A 164 -31.25 17.68 28.21
N LYS A 165 -31.64 18.75 27.54
CA LYS A 165 -32.99 18.88 27.00
C LYS A 165 -33.29 17.80 25.96
N GLU A 166 -32.42 17.62 24.99
CA GLU A 166 -32.60 16.60 23.94
C GLU A 166 -32.60 15.17 24.53
N ALA A 167 -31.72 14.89 25.51
CA ALA A 167 -31.69 13.62 26.20
C ALA A 167 -33.03 13.33 26.91
N ASN A 168 -33.58 14.32 27.62
CA ASN A 168 -34.88 14.19 28.29
C ASN A 168 -36.03 14.02 27.27
N GLU A 169 -36.03 14.75 26.16
CA GLU A 169 -37.00 14.57 25.07
C GLU A 169 -36.91 13.16 24.44
N GLY A 170 -35.70 12.66 24.25
CA GLY A 170 -35.46 11.31 23.73
C GLY A 170 -35.94 10.20 24.68
N ARG A 171 -35.64 10.33 25.97
CA ARG A 171 -36.14 9.43 27.03
C ARG A 171 -37.66 9.43 27.10
N SER A 172 -38.28 10.62 27.07
CA SER A 172 -39.72 10.75 27.07
C SER A 172 -40.39 10.04 25.90
N LYS A 173 -39.83 10.16 24.69
CA LYS A 173 -40.32 9.44 23.49
C LYS A 173 -40.20 7.92 23.58
N LYS A 174 -39.24 7.43 24.36
CA LYS A 174 -39.03 6.01 24.61
C LYS A 174 -39.73 5.49 25.88
N GLU A 175 -40.53 6.34 26.55
CA GLU A 175 -41.18 6.04 27.83
C GLU A 175 -40.23 5.70 28.97
N PHE A 176 -38.99 6.21 28.91
CA PHE A 176 -38.00 6.09 29.98
C PHE A 176 -38.13 7.25 30.99
N PRO A 177 -37.70 7.03 32.25
CA PRO A 177 -37.61 8.12 33.22
C PRO A 177 -36.73 9.27 32.70
N LEU A 178 -37.10 10.50 33.00
CA LEU A 178 -36.25 11.65 32.74
C LEU A 178 -34.95 11.55 33.53
N LEU A 179 -33.95 12.33 33.11
CA LEU A 179 -32.68 12.41 33.83
C LEU A 179 -32.95 12.89 35.27
N THR A 180 -32.29 12.26 36.24
CA THR A 180 -32.26 12.74 37.61
C THR A 180 -31.24 13.87 37.76
N ASP A 181 -31.37 14.70 38.82
CA ASP A 181 -30.38 15.73 39.12
C ASP A 181 -28.93 15.17 39.19
N GLU A 182 -28.77 13.96 39.77
CA GLU A 182 -27.46 13.27 39.84
C GLU A 182 -26.94 12.85 38.45
N GLU A 183 -27.82 12.48 37.52
CA GLU A 183 -27.42 12.16 36.13
C GLU A 183 -27.07 13.42 35.35
N GLU A 184 -27.79 14.53 35.58
CA GLU A 184 -27.48 15.85 34.98
C GLU A 184 -26.09 16.36 35.47
N ASP A 185 -25.85 16.30 36.80
CA ASP A 185 -24.51 16.61 37.36
C ASP A 185 -23.42 15.75 36.77
N ARG A 186 -23.68 14.43 36.60
CA ARG A 186 -22.72 13.51 35.98
C ARG A 186 -22.44 13.86 34.52
N ILE A 187 -23.43 14.29 33.77
CA ILE A 187 -23.28 14.77 32.39
C ILE A 187 -22.38 16.01 32.38
N GLU A 188 -22.64 16.98 33.25
CA GLU A 188 -21.82 18.19 33.35
C GLU A 188 -20.37 17.89 33.70
N ASP A 189 -20.12 17.02 34.68
CA ASP A 189 -18.78 16.57 35.07
C ASP A 189 -18.08 15.83 33.94
N SER A 190 -18.81 15.03 33.19
CA SER A 190 -18.24 14.27 32.05
C SER A 190 -17.88 15.18 30.88
N ILE A 191 -18.69 16.20 30.59
CA ILE A 191 -18.36 17.21 29.58
C ILE A 191 -17.13 18.04 30.04
N ASN A 192 -17.04 18.38 31.34
CA ASN A 192 -15.85 19.02 31.89
C ASN A 192 -14.61 18.14 31.76
N ALA A 193 -14.71 16.84 32.07
CA ALA A 193 -13.62 15.90 31.91
C ALA A 193 -13.15 15.79 30.45
N LEU A 194 -14.09 15.79 29.49
CA LEU A 194 -13.78 15.83 28.07
C LEU A 194 -13.03 17.11 27.68
N LEU A 195 -13.49 18.28 28.14
CA LEU A 195 -12.82 19.56 27.88
C LEU A 195 -11.42 19.62 28.50
N ASN A 196 -11.22 19.00 29.67
CA ASN A 196 -9.93 18.94 30.36
C ASN A 196 -8.91 18.08 29.61
N LEU A 197 -9.27 17.31 28.59
CA LEU A 197 -8.32 16.65 27.69
C LEU A 197 -7.45 17.69 26.95
N SER A 198 -7.89 18.93 26.83
CA SER A 198 -7.05 20.04 26.33
C SER A 198 -5.83 20.30 27.23
N ASP A 199 -5.96 20.07 28.54
CA ASP A 199 -4.91 20.25 29.53
C ASP A 199 -4.03 18.99 29.70
N TYR A 200 -4.33 17.91 28.99
CA TYR A 200 -3.53 16.69 29.06
C TYR A 200 -2.07 16.98 28.72
N SER A 201 -1.17 16.57 29.61
CA SER A 201 0.28 16.79 29.47
C SER A 201 0.88 15.72 28.56
N LEU A 202 1.37 16.14 27.40
CA LEU A 202 2.03 15.28 26.42
C LEU A 202 3.54 15.55 26.44
N PRO A 203 4.38 14.55 26.80
CA PRO A 203 5.83 14.72 26.76
C PRO A 203 6.28 15.17 25.37
N THR A 204 7.04 16.23 25.30
CA THR A 204 7.55 16.80 24.05
C THR A 204 9.07 16.87 24.13
N LEU A 205 9.74 16.24 23.16
CA LEU A 205 11.16 16.37 22.93
C LEU A 205 11.38 17.48 21.91
N GLU A 206 11.89 18.62 22.35
CA GLU A 206 12.19 19.76 21.48
C GLU A 206 13.68 19.74 21.13
N ILE A 207 14.00 19.55 19.86
CA ILE A 207 15.34 19.57 19.33
C ILE A 207 15.70 21.03 19.02
N SER A 208 16.85 21.47 19.50
CA SER A 208 17.31 22.84 19.33
C SER A 208 17.62 23.19 17.89
N TYR A 209 17.41 24.45 17.50
CA TYR A 209 17.85 25.01 16.20
C TYR A 209 19.37 24.90 15.97
N ASN A 210 20.17 24.70 17.04
CA ASN A 210 21.61 24.46 16.94
C ASN A 210 21.97 23.02 16.51
N ALA A 211 21.00 22.10 16.51
CA ALA A 211 21.14 20.78 15.92
C ALA A 211 21.03 20.92 14.40
N ASP A 212 22.03 20.44 13.69
CA ASP A 212 21.91 20.33 12.25
C ASP A 212 21.00 19.16 11.89
N GLU A 213 20.65 19.08 10.63
CA GLU A 213 19.75 18.02 10.15
C GLU A 213 20.32 16.61 10.39
N GLU A 214 21.65 16.50 10.51
CA GLU A 214 22.33 15.24 10.84
C GLU A 214 22.09 14.85 12.28
N ASP A 215 22.23 15.80 13.21
CA ASP A 215 21.94 15.61 14.63
C ASP A 215 20.47 15.23 14.83
N VAL A 216 19.54 15.95 14.16
CA VAL A 216 18.10 15.65 14.21
C VAL A 216 17.80 14.23 13.76
N ALA A 217 18.40 13.83 12.65
CA ALA A 217 18.27 12.52 12.07
C ALA A 217 18.78 11.42 13.00
N ASP A 218 19.94 11.60 13.58
CA ASP A 218 20.55 10.65 14.52
C ASP A 218 19.73 10.54 15.81
N ILE A 219 19.28 11.65 16.37
CA ILE A 219 18.40 11.68 17.55
C ILE A 219 17.13 10.90 17.27
N PHE A 220 16.49 11.18 16.12
CA PHE A 220 15.27 10.51 15.71
C PHE A 220 15.43 8.98 15.61
N VAL A 221 16.48 8.51 14.95
CA VAL A 221 16.75 7.05 14.82
C VAL A 221 17.00 6.42 16.18
N ARG A 222 17.76 7.08 17.06
CA ARG A 222 18.11 6.54 18.40
C ARG A 222 16.93 6.50 19.33
N VAL A 223 16.10 7.54 19.35
CA VAL A 223 14.90 7.60 20.19
C VAL A 223 13.88 6.55 19.77
N ASN A 224 13.74 6.30 18.46
CA ASN A 224 12.79 5.33 17.94
C ASN A 224 13.32 3.88 17.88
N SER A 225 14.59 3.63 18.12
CA SER A 225 15.19 2.29 18.09
C SER A 225 14.65 1.33 19.17
N GLY A 226 13.95 1.83 20.18
CA GLY A 226 13.28 1.04 21.23
C GLY A 226 11.78 0.81 21.04
N GLY A 227 11.16 1.36 19.98
CA GLY A 227 9.73 1.24 19.66
C GLY A 227 9.45 0.66 18.29
N GLN A 228 8.24 0.82 17.74
CA GLN A 228 7.99 0.51 16.33
C GLN A 228 8.90 1.40 15.49
N SER A 229 9.93 0.79 14.91
CA SER A 229 10.92 1.47 14.09
C SER A 229 10.22 2.18 12.94
N LEU A 230 10.36 3.50 12.87
CA LEU A 230 10.14 4.20 11.62
C LEU A 230 11.02 3.54 10.57
N THR A 231 10.42 3.18 9.46
CA THR A 231 11.17 2.52 8.40
C THR A 231 12.19 3.52 7.83
N GLU A 232 13.35 3.05 7.40
CA GLU A 232 14.36 3.86 6.69
C GLU A 232 13.74 4.72 5.58
N ASN A 233 12.65 4.25 5.00
CA ASN A 233 11.86 4.94 4.00
C ASN A 233 11.25 6.26 4.50
N ASN A 234 10.72 6.25 5.72
CA ASN A 234 10.13 7.47 6.32
C ASN A 234 11.18 8.53 6.56
N PHE A 235 12.36 8.07 6.93
CA PHE A 235 13.48 8.91 7.23
C PHE A 235 14.03 9.59 5.96
N ILE A 236 14.15 8.85 4.85
CA ILE A 236 14.52 9.40 3.55
C ILE A 236 13.46 10.41 3.07
N GLN A 237 12.19 10.12 3.28
CA GLN A 237 11.10 11.05 2.94
C GLN A 237 11.23 12.36 3.72
N THR A 238 11.48 12.30 5.01
CA THR A 238 11.71 13.49 5.84
C THR A 238 12.93 14.29 5.34
N LEU A 239 14.02 13.60 5.02
CA LEU A 239 15.24 14.21 4.52
C LEU A 239 14.99 14.94 3.18
N ILE A 240 14.28 14.33 2.24
CA ILE A 240 13.93 14.98 0.97
C ILE A 240 13.03 16.19 1.21
N SER A 241 12.09 16.14 2.17
CA SER A 241 11.22 17.28 2.47
C SER A 241 12.00 18.45 3.08
N VAL A 242 13.02 18.14 3.85
CA VAL A 242 13.87 19.17 4.48
C VAL A 242 14.77 19.86 3.46
N TYR A 243 15.39 19.11 2.56
CA TYR A 243 16.35 19.68 1.60
C TYR A 243 15.74 20.07 0.26
N GLU A 244 14.59 19.47 -0.15
CA GLU A 244 14.06 19.55 -1.51
C GLU A 244 12.51 19.50 -1.54
N ASN A 245 11.86 20.55 -1.01
CA ASN A 245 10.38 20.62 -0.91
C ASN A 245 9.66 20.42 -2.25
N GLU A 246 10.12 21.09 -3.33
CA GLU A 246 9.51 20.94 -4.64
C GLU A 246 9.56 19.50 -5.17
N THR A 247 10.65 18.80 -4.87
CA THR A 247 10.81 17.38 -5.23
C THR A 247 9.82 16.51 -4.46
N SER A 248 9.61 16.83 -3.19
CA SER A 248 8.64 16.20 -2.32
C SER A 248 7.21 16.33 -2.87
N ASP A 249 6.81 17.55 -3.23
CA ASP A 249 5.48 17.83 -3.80
C ASP A 249 5.25 17.08 -5.11
N LYS A 250 6.27 17.03 -6.00
CA LYS A 250 6.22 16.25 -7.24
C LYS A 250 6.00 14.76 -6.99
N ILE A 251 6.72 14.17 -6.02
CA ILE A 251 6.58 12.77 -5.62
C ILE A 251 5.15 12.48 -5.15
N ASN A 252 4.63 13.33 -4.27
CA ASN A 252 3.29 13.16 -3.70
C ASN A 252 2.20 13.33 -4.77
N ALA A 253 2.31 14.34 -5.63
CA ALA A 253 1.38 14.57 -6.73
C ALA A 253 1.34 13.39 -7.71
N PHE A 254 2.50 12.84 -8.08
CA PHE A 254 2.59 11.68 -8.96
C PHE A 254 1.98 10.43 -8.33
N ALA A 255 2.25 10.18 -7.04
CA ALA A 255 1.66 9.08 -6.30
C ALA A 255 0.14 9.22 -6.15
N ALA A 256 -0.36 10.42 -5.88
CA ALA A 256 -1.80 10.70 -5.81
C ALA A 256 -2.49 10.46 -7.16
N ALA A 257 -1.90 10.94 -8.25
CA ALA A 257 -2.43 10.77 -9.60
C ALA A 257 -2.53 9.30 -10.04
N SER A 258 -1.73 8.39 -9.47
CA SER A 258 -1.79 6.96 -9.78
C SER A 258 -3.05 6.25 -9.29
N ARG A 259 -3.86 6.90 -8.46
CA ARG A 259 -5.09 6.32 -7.87
C ARG A 259 -6.35 6.73 -8.60
N ILE A 260 -6.27 7.72 -9.48
CA ILE A 260 -7.44 8.29 -10.16
C ILE A 260 -7.34 7.96 -11.65
N PRO A 261 -8.26 7.14 -12.21
CA PRO A 261 -8.28 6.85 -13.64
C PRO A 261 -8.52 8.13 -14.45
N ALA A 262 -7.47 8.67 -15.04
CA ALA A 262 -7.54 9.82 -15.91
C ALA A 262 -6.46 9.75 -16.98
N ALA A 263 -6.70 10.38 -18.14
CA ALA A 263 -5.70 10.47 -19.18
C ALA A 263 -4.51 11.34 -18.73
N ASN A 264 -3.31 11.00 -19.22
CA ASN A 264 -2.06 11.71 -18.93
C ASN A 264 -1.71 11.74 -17.41
N THR A 265 -2.05 10.70 -16.67
CA THR A 265 -1.67 10.53 -15.28
C THR A 265 -0.79 9.28 -15.10
N SER A 266 -0.25 9.10 -13.90
CA SER A 266 0.49 7.89 -13.50
C SER A 266 -0.41 6.69 -13.21
N TYR A 267 -1.72 6.80 -13.41
CA TYR A 267 -2.66 5.71 -13.18
C TYR A 267 -2.32 4.49 -14.04
N ASN A 268 -2.37 3.32 -13.41
CA ASN A 268 -2.20 2.04 -14.07
C ASN A 268 -2.95 0.94 -13.30
N THR A 269 -3.10 -0.23 -13.91
CA THR A 269 -3.86 -1.36 -13.35
C THR A 269 -3.04 -2.31 -12.48
N LEU A 270 -1.72 -2.06 -12.33
CA LEU A 270 -0.79 -3.00 -11.71
C LEU A 270 -0.33 -2.58 -10.32
N LEU A 271 -0.20 -1.27 -10.07
CA LEU A 271 0.37 -0.75 -8.84
C LEU A 271 -0.21 0.62 -8.50
N ALA A 272 -0.84 0.74 -7.33
CA ALA A 272 -1.06 2.04 -6.71
C ALA A 272 0.30 2.56 -6.20
N ILE A 273 0.86 3.54 -6.92
CA ILE A 273 2.20 4.06 -6.63
C ILE A 273 2.18 4.79 -5.29
N GLU A 274 3.18 4.52 -4.47
CA GLU A 274 3.44 5.24 -3.23
C GLU A 274 4.73 6.06 -3.32
N PRO A 275 4.88 7.15 -2.57
CA PRO A 275 6.12 7.93 -2.52
C PRO A 275 7.35 7.06 -2.29
N SER A 276 7.24 6.05 -1.43
CA SER A 276 8.30 5.08 -1.15
C SER A 276 8.75 4.27 -2.37
N HIS A 277 7.84 3.94 -3.28
CA HIS A 277 8.17 3.25 -4.52
C HIS A 277 9.00 4.14 -5.43
N LEU A 278 8.63 5.43 -5.58
CA LEU A 278 9.35 6.40 -6.41
C LEU A 278 10.77 6.64 -5.89
N ILE A 279 10.93 6.76 -4.57
CA ILE A 279 12.22 6.92 -3.92
C ILE A 279 13.10 5.69 -4.19
N ARG A 280 12.59 4.47 -3.98
CA ARG A 280 13.34 3.24 -4.27
C ARG A 280 13.74 3.14 -5.73
N MET A 281 12.86 3.51 -6.65
CA MET A 281 13.16 3.51 -8.08
C MET A 281 14.23 4.54 -8.43
N ALA A 282 14.16 5.77 -7.89
CA ALA A 282 15.14 6.81 -8.14
C ALA A 282 16.52 6.45 -7.57
N VAL A 283 16.58 5.90 -6.36
CA VAL A 283 17.83 5.42 -5.74
C VAL A 283 18.41 4.23 -6.53
N GLY A 284 17.57 3.26 -6.89
CA GLY A 284 17.99 2.10 -7.68
C GLY A 284 18.55 2.50 -9.03
N PHE A 285 17.87 3.41 -9.74
CA PHE A 285 18.31 3.87 -11.05
C PHE A 285 19.50 4.85 -10.96
N GLY A 286 19.47 5.85 -10.07
CA GLY A 286 20.51 6.89 -9.99
C GLY A 286 21.82 6.39 -9.39
N PHE A 287 21.74 5.60 -8.31
CA PHE A 287 22.92 5.21 -7.53
C PHE A 287 23.27 3.73 -7.65
N LYS A 288 22.46 2.91 -8.31
CA LYS A 288 22.60 1.44 -8.35
C LYS A 288 22.70 0.85 -6.95
N ARG A 289 21.76 1.28 -6.08
CA ARG A 289 21.62 0.83 -4.70
C ARG A 289 20.19 0.42 -4.40
N ALA A 290 20.00 -0.67 -3.67
CA ALA A 290 18.70 -1.17 -3.28
C ALA A 290 18.43 -0.97 -1.78
N ARG A 291 19.47 -1.06 -0.95
CA ARG A 291 19.33 -0.92 0.50
C ARG A 291 19.13 0.55 0.87
N LEU A 292 18.01 0.83 1.52
CA LEU A 292 17.63 2.20 1.89
C LEU A 292 18.62 2.90 2.81
N LYS A 293 19.36 2.14 3.65
CA LYS A 293 20.44 2.71 4.45
C LYS A 293 21.53 3.41 3.63
N TYR A 294 21.84 2.90 2.43
CA TYR A 294 22.79 3.56 1.53
C TYR A 294 22.18 4.81 0.89
N ALA A 295 20.89 4.74 0.53
CA ALA A 295 20.16 5.89 0.04
C ALA A 295 20.22 7.06 1.03
N TYR A 296 19.93 6.76 2.29
CA TYR A 296 20.04 7.72 3.37
C TYR A 296 21.43 8.34 3.48
N MET A 297 22.48 7.52 3.51
CA MET A 297 23.86 8.00 3.60
C MET A 297 24.24 8.88 2.42
N LEU A 298 23.85 8.50 1.20
CA LEU A 298 24.12 9.25 -0.03
C LEU A 298 23.42 10.61 -0.02
N LEU A 299 22.15 10.66 0.31
CA LEU A 299 21.38 11.89 0.34
C LEU A 299 21.82 12.82 1.48
N ARG A 300 22.47 12.31 2.52
CA ARG A 300 23.20 13.10 3.53
C ARG A 300 24.57 13.61 3.09
N GLY A 301 25.03 13.26 1.91
CA GLY A 301 26.33 13.69 1.40
C GLY A 301 27.50 12.84 1.86
N LYS A 302 27.25 11.55 2.20
CA LYS A 302 28.34 10.61 2.48
C LYS A 302 28.99 10.16 1.18
N ASN A 303 30.29 10.40 1.06
CA ASN A 303 31.10 9.71 0.07
C ASN A 303 31.33 8.27 0.55
N LEU A 304 30.82 7.28 -0.19
CA LEU A 304 30.88 5.86 0.21
C LEU A 304 32.29 5.26 0.17
N GLU A 305 33.23 5.87 -0.58
CA GLU A 305 34.62 5.42 -0.67
C GLU A 305 35.44 5.92 0.50
N THR A 306 35.34 7.23 0.80
CA THR A 306 36.10 7.86 1.87
C THR A 306 35.42 7.80 3.23
N GLY A 307 34.12 7.53 3.27
CA GLY A 307 33.28 7.52 4.46
C GLY A 307 33.00 8.90 5.05
N LYS A 308 33.47 9.99 4.43
CA LYS A 308 33.31 11.37 4.91
C LYS A 308 32.02 11.97 4.38
N PHE A 309 31.46 12.88 5.19
CA PHE A 309 30.30 13.72 4.80
C PHE A 309 30.78 15.10 4.33
N SER A 310 30.13 15.65 3.30
CA SER A 310 30.32 17.03 2.87
C SER A 310 29.05 17.58 2.19
N ASP A 311 28.83 18.88 2.30
CA ASP A 311 27.71 19.58 1.66
C ASP A 311 27.80 19.52 0.13
N GLU A 312 29.01 19.57 -0.41
CA GLU A 312 29.25 19.44 -1.85
C GLU A 312 28.77 18.08 -2.36
N VAL A 313 29.18 16.99 -1.71
CA VAL A 313 28.74 15.62 -2.04
C VAL A 313 27.23 15.47 -1.85
N ARG A 314 26.66 16.14 -0.84
CA ARG A 314 25.20 16.15 -0.66
C ARG A 314 24.48 16.81 -1.82
N HIS A 315 24.95 17.99 -2.26
CA HIS A 315 24.35 18.70 -3.38
C HIS A 315 24.41 17.87 -4.68
N ASP A 316 25.55 17.26 -4.97
CA ASP A 316 25.74 16.42 -6.14
C ASP A 316 24.83 15.17 -6.09
N ASN A 317 24.75 14.51 -4.94
CA ASN A 317 23.89 13.35 -4.77
C ASN A 317 22.38 13.71 -4.87
N LEU A 318 21.98 14.87 -4.35
CA LEU A 318 20.61 15.35 -4.52
C LEU A 318 20.29 15.66 -6.00
N GLN A 319 21.25 16.17 -6.76
CA GLN A 319 21.06 16.38 -8.18
C GLN A 319 20.93 15.06 -8.95
N ILE A 320 21.78 14.06 -8.66
CA ILE A 320 21.67 12.70 -9.23
C ILE A 320 20.30 12.10 -8.90
N PHE A 321 19.83 12.27 -7.66
CA PHE A 321 18.52 11.79 -7.24
C PHE A 321 17.38 12.47 -8.03
N LYS A 322 17.43 13.79 -8.20
CA LYS A 322 16.41 14.54 -8.97
C LYS A 322 16.38 14.12 -10.45
N ASP A 323 17.54 14.00 -11.07
CA ASP A 323 17.65 13.57 -12.47
C ASP A 323 17.14 12.15 -12.68
N ALA A 324 17.38 11.27 -11.70
CA ALA A 324 16.84 9.91 -11.69
C ALA A 324 15.32 9.92 -11.50
N LEU A 325 14.83 10.72 -10.57
CA LEU A 325 13.41 10.85 -10.27
C LEU A 325 12.60 11.37 -11.46
N ASP A 326 13.13 12.34 -12.20
CA ASP A 326 12.50 12.87 -13.42
C ASP A 326 12.32 11.76 -14.48
N LYS A 327 13.29 10.85 -14.62
CA LYS A 327 13.16 9.69 -15.53
C LYS A 327 12.18 8.65 -14.99
N VAL A 328 12.19 8.43 -13.68
CA VAL A 328 11.24 7.52 -12.99
C VAL A 328 9.81 8.01 -13.16
N MET A 329 9.55 9.30 -12.97
CA MET A 329 8.21 9.90 -13.07
C MET A 329 7.80 10.25 -14.51
N ASN A 330 8.65 10.00 -15.51
CA ASN A 330 8.29 10.24 -16.90
C ASN A 330 7.17 9.29 -17.34
N LEU A 331 5.99 9.84 -17.66
CA LEU A 331 4.81 9.07 -18.02
C LEU A 331 5.04 8.16 -19.24
N ASN A 332 5.86 8.57 -20.22
CA ASN A 332 6.16 7.74 -21.38
C ASN A 332 6.98 6.50 -20.98
N ASN A 333 7.92 6.62 -20.04
CA ASN A 333 8.66 5.48 -19.52
C ASN A 333 7.72 4.55 -18.77
N TRP A 334 6.92 5.13 -17.91
CA TRP A 334 6.00 4.39 -17.06
C TRP A 334 4.98 3.60 -17.87
N HIS A 335 4.28 4.26 -18.81
CA HIS A 335 3.28 3.61 -19.65
C HIS A 335 3.90 2.58 -20.61
N SER A 336 5.09 2.84 -21.16
CA SER A 336 5.79 1.85 -21.98
C SER A 336 6.14 0.60 -21.19
N PHE A 337 6.66 0.75 -19.96
CA PHE A 337 6.95 -0.38 -19.07
C PHE A 337 5.69 -1.18 -18.74
N ILE A 338 4.59 -0.50 -18.33
CA ILE A 338 3.32 -1.15 -17.99
C ILE A 338 2.75 -1.93 -19.19
N ASN A 339 2.84 -1.38 -20.41
CA ASN A 339 2.42 -2.08 -21.60
C ASN A 339 3.24 -3.36 -21.86
N ILE A 340 4.56 -3.31 -21.65
CA ILE A 340 5.43 -4.49 -21.79
C ILE A 340 5.06 -5.56 -20.74
N VAL A 341 4.79 -5.16 -19.50
CA VAL A 341 4.36 -6.06 -18.42
C VAL A 341 3.00 -6.67 -18.74
N ALA A 342 2.08 -5.89 -19.31
CA ALA A 342 0.77 -6.39 -19.75
C ALA A 342 0.90 -7.43 -20.88
N GLU A 343 1.80 -7.23 -21.84
CA GLU A 343 2.09 -8.20 -22.89
C GLU A 343 2.74 -9.48 -22.35
N ALA A 344 3.47 -9.39 -21.22
CA ALA A 344 3.94 -10.56 -20.47
C ALA A 344 2.83 -11.28 -19.68
N GLY A 345 1.56 -10.87 -19.86
CA GLY A 345 0.39 -11.50 -19.26
C GLY A 345 -0.05 -10.93 -17.92
N TYR A 346 0.69 -9.99 -17.34
CA TYR A 346 0.36 -9.37 -16.05
C TYR A 346 -0.40 -8.07 -16.25
N ILE A 347 -1.72 -8.16 -16.40
CA ILE A 347 -2.61 -7.05 -16.79
C ILE A 347 -3.38 -6.42 -15.62
N SER A 348 -3.23 -6.96 -14.41
CA SER A 348 -3.91 -6.50 -13.19
C SER A 348 -3.04 -6.74 -11.96
N ASP A 349 -3.22 -5.88 -10.95
CA ASP A 349 -2.65 -6.03 -9.60
C ASP A 349 -3.00 -7.37 -8.94
N LYS A 350 -4.13 -7.97 -9.30
CA LYS A 350 -4.56 -9.30 -8.83
C LYS A 350 -3.62 -10.43 -9.26
N LEU A 351 -2.75 -10.20 -10.22
CA LEU A 351 -1.73 -11.14 -10.69
C LEU A 351 -0.33 -10.81 -10.14
N ILE A 352 -0.19 -9.79 -9.32
CA ILE A 352 1.07 -9.34 -8.75
C ILE A 352 1.13 -9.74 -7.28
N ALA A 353 2.04 -10.64 -6.94
CA ALA A 353 2.24 -11.10 -5.55
C ALA A 353 3.05 -10.11 -4.69
N SER A 354 3.91 -9.31 -5.31
CA SER A 354 4.78 -8.34 -4.63
C SER A 354 4.99 -7.09 -5.48
N SER A 355 4.76 -5.91 -4.89
CA SER A 355 5.07 -4.62 -5.52
C SER A 355 6.55 -4.46 -5.88
N ASN A 356 7.46 -5.13 -5.16
CA ASN A 356 8.88 -5.13 -5.46
C ASN A 356 9.20 -5.66 -6.87
N ALA A 357 8.40 -6.60 -7.39
CA ALA A 357 8.58 -7.10 -8.76
C ALA A 357 8.42 -5.96 -9.79
N ILE A 358 7.42 -5.08 -9.59
CA ILE A 358 7.23 -3.89 -10.44
C ILE A 358 8.33 -2.87 -10.20
N VAL A 359 8.64 -2.54 -8.94
CA VAL A 359 9.62 -1.51 -8.57
C VAL A 359 10.98 -1.80 -9.18
N PHE A 360 11.53 -3.00 -8.95
CA PHE A 360 12.89 -3.31 -9.39
C PHE A 360 12.97 -3.73 -10.87
N SER A 361 11.91 -4.32 -11.44
CA SER A 361 11.87 -4.53 -12.88
C SER A 361 11.79 -3.20 -13.66
N TYR A 362 11.09 -2.20 -13.10
CA TYR A 362 11.09 -0.86 -13.70
C TYR A 362 12.46 -0.19 -13.62
N VAL A 363 13.18 -0.35 -12.50
CA VAL A 363 14.58 0.11 -12.39
C VAL A 363 15.45 -0.52 -13.46
N LEU A 364 15.38 -1.84 -13.67
CA LEU A 364 16.12 -2.53 -14.74
C LEU A 364 15.72 -2.05 -16.14
N TYR A 365 14.43 -1.80 -16.38
CA TYR A 365 13.94 -1.21 -17.62
C TYR A 365 14.57 0.17 -17.87
N LEU A 366 14.66 1.03 -16.86
CA LEU A 366 15.29 2.34 -16.99
C LEU A 366 16.79 2.22 -17.24
N ILE A 367 17.49 1.33 -16.55
CA ILE A 367 18.90 1.02 -16.77
C ILE A 367 19.12 0.53 -18.21
N ALA A 368 18.33 -0.43 -18.67
CA ALA A 368 18.40 -0.92 -20.06
C ALA A 368 18.20 0.18 -21.08
N LYS A 369 17.24 1.08 -20.83
CA LYS A 369 16.89 2.17 -21.75
C LYS A 369 17.92 3.31 -21.78
N TYR A 370 18.38 3.75 -20.61
CA TYR A 370 19.19 4.98 -20.51
C TYR A 370 20.68 4.71 -20.41
N ASP A 371 21.10 3.68 -19.69
CA ASP A 371 22.52 3.37 -19.52
C ASP A 371 23.03 2.52 -20.69
N TYR A 372 22.31 1.45 -21.03
CA TYR A 372 22.70 0.56 -22.15
C TYR A 372 22.06 0.91 -23.50
N LYS A 373 21.10 1.85 -23.53
CA LYS A 373 20.47 2.36 -24.74
C LYS A 373 19.90 1.29 -25.67
N LEU A 374 19.25 0.27 -25.09
CA LEU A 374 18.56 -0.77 -25.85
C LEU A 374 17.50 -0.13 -26.76
N ASP A 375 17.38 -0.64 -27.97
CA ASP A 375 16.27 -0.25 -28.85
C ASP A 375 14.93 -0.77 -28.33
N ALA A 376 13.82 -0.29 -28.93
CA ALA A 376 12.47 -0.62 -28.45
C ALA A 376 12.18 -2.14 -28.46
N ALA A 377 12.67 -2.87 -29.46
CA ALA A 377 12.45 -4.32 -29.58
C ALA A 377 13.26 -5.10 -28.54
N GLN A 378 14.52 -4.76 -28.37
CA GLN A 378 15.40 -5.32 -27.36
C GLN A 378 14.87 -5.05 -25.94
N LEU A 379 14.48 -3.79 -25.69
CA LEU A 379 13.94 -3.37 -24.40
C LEU A 379 12.66 -4.11 -24.05
N LYS A 380 11.74 -4.25 -25.01
CA LYS A 380 10.50 -5.01 -24.87
C LYS A 380 10.82 -6.48 -24.54
N LYS A 381 11.65 -7.13 -25.34
CA LYS A 381 11.98 -8.54 -25.20
C LYS A 381 12.68 -8.84 -23.87
N CYS A 382 13.67 -8.04 -23.49
CA CYS A 382 14.38 -8.21 -22.22
C CYS A 382 13.45 -8.00 -21.01
N THR A 383 12.67 -6.92 -21.03
CA THR A 383 11.78 -6.57 -19.91
C THR A 383 10.66 -7.57 -19.73
N SER A 384 10.01 -8.03 -20.82
CA SER A 384 8.91 -9.00 -20.72
C SER A 384 9.39 -10.38 -20.20
N LYS A 385 10.51 -10.89 -20.73
CA LYS A 385 11.12 -12.14 -20.23
C LYS A 385 11.53 -12.04 -18.75
N TRP A 386 12.20 -10.94 -18.40
CA TRP A 386 12.62 -10.68 -17.03
C TRP A 386 11.44 -10.63 -16.06
N PHE A 387 10.42 -9.83 -16.40
CA PHE A 387 9.25 -9.67 -15.54
C PHE A 387 8.51 -10.99 -15.34
N PHE A 388 8.33 -11.74 -16.42
CA PHE A 388 7.68 -13.06 -16.37
C PHE A 388 8.44 -14.03 -15.45
N MET A 389 9.75 -14.16 -15.62
CA MET A 389 10.59 -15.02 -14.78
C MET A 389 10.58 -14.53 -13.34
N SER A 390 10.91 -13.26 -13.09
CA SER A 390 11.11 -12.74 -11.73
C SER A 390 9.86 -12.81 -10.85
N THR A 391 8.67 -12.70 -11.48
CA THR A 391 7.40 -12.75 -10.76
C THR A 391 7.04 -14.19 -10.37
N ILE A 392 7.21 -15.15 -11.27
CA ILE A 392 6.82 -16.54 -11.02
C ILE A 392 7.83 -17.28 -10.12
N THR A 393 9.12 -16.91 -10.15
CA THR A 393 10.16 -17.56 -9.36
C THR A 393 10.39 -16.93 -7.98
N TYR A 394 9.52 -16.05 -7.55
CA TYR A 394 9.68 -15.32 -6.27
C TYR A 394 10.97 -14.51 -6.17
N PHE A 395 11.58 -14.12 -7.29
CA PHE A 395 12.89 -13.46 -7.34
C PHE A 395 12.98 -12.22 -6.44
N TYR A 396 11.91 -11.42 -6.38
CA TYR A 396 11.80 -10.21 -5.56
C TYR A 396 11.01 -10.41 -4.26
N THR A 397 11.08 -11.58 -3.65
CA THR A 397 10.49 -11.90 -2.36
C THR A 397 11.55 -12.29 -1.34
N GLY A 398 11.26 -12.22 -0.06
CA GLY A 398 12.25 -12.52 0.98
C GLY A 398 13.29 -11.41 1.13
N SER A 399 14.56 -11.72 0.92
CA SER A 399 15.68 -10.76 1.05
C SER A 399 15.89 -9.88 -0.18
N THR A 400 14.83 -9.29 -0.70
CA THR A 400 14.81 -8.54 -1.97
C THR A 400 15.93 -7.51 -2.10
N GLU A 401 16.18 -6.70 -1.07
CA GLU A 401 17.24 -5.68 -1.12
C GLU A 401 18.64 -6.29 -1.30
N SER A 402 18.90 -7.46 -0.73
CA SER A 402 20.20 -8.14 -0.88
C SER A 402 20.38 -8.73 -2.28
N GLU A 403 19.32 -9.31 -2.85
CA GLU A 403 19.37 -9.82 -4.23
C GLU A 403 19.55 -8.70 -5.25
N VAL A 404 18.85 -7.58 -5.07
CA VAL A 404 19.01 -6.42 -5.97
C VAL A 404 20.37 -5.75 -5.81
N GLU A 405 20.93 -5.65 -4.59
CA GLU A 405 22.31 -5.16 -4.39
C GLU A 405 23.34 -6.06 -5.12
N LYS A 406 23.15 -7.38 -5.08
CA LYS A 406 24.00 -8.32 -5.82
C LYS A 406 23.86 -8.11 -7.33
N GLN A 407 22.62 -7.96 -7.82
CA GLN A 407 22.35 -7.67 -9.23
C GLN A 407 23.02 -6.36 -9.68
N PHE A 408 22.94 -5.30 -8.88
CA PHE A 408 23.64 -4.06 -9.18
C PHE A 408 25.17 -4.19 -9.12
N ALA A 409 25.70 -5.05 -8.25
CA ALA A 409 27.13 -5.35 -8.23
C ALA A 409 27.57 -6.07 -9.51
N ASP A 410 26.79 -7.06 -9.96
CA ASP A 410 27.07 -7.80 -11.21
C ASP A 410 27.04 -6.86 -12.44
N LEU A 411 26.15 -5.87 -12.44
CA LEU A 411 26.03 -4.89 -13.54
C LEU A 411 27.21 -3.92 -13.63
N ARG A 412 28.10 -3.83 -12.65
CA ARG A 412 29.29 -2.96 -12.71
C ARG A 412 30.29 -3.41 -13.78
N ASP A 413 30.33 -4.70 -14.05
CA ASP A 413 31.23 -5.31 -15.04
C ASP A 413 30.56 -5.43 -16.42
N VAL A 414 29.36 -4.87 -16.60
CA VAL A 414 28.59 -4.86 -17.85
C VAL A 414 28.69 -3.49 -18.47
N HIS A 415 29.17 -3.37 -19.71
CA HIS A 415 29.48 -2.09 -20.34
C HIS A 415 28.74 -1.83 -21.65
N THR A 416 28.19 -2.86 -22.27
CA THR A 416 27.52 -2.76 -23.58
C THR A 416 26.09 -3.32 -23.54
N ALA A 417 25.28 -2.89 -24.50
CA ALA A 417 23.92 -3.43 -24.69
C ALA A 417 23.91 -4.96 -24.86
N ALA A 418 24.87 -5.49 -25.63
CA ALA A 418 24.97 -6.93 -25.85
C ALA A 418 25.30 -7.70 -24.56
N GLU A 419 26.24 -7.17 -23.77
CA GLU A 419 26.58 -7.76 -22.46
C GLU A 419 25.42 -7.68 -21.47
N PHE A 420 24.66 -6.59 -21.48
CA PHE A 420 23.47 -6.47 -20.64
C PHE A 420 22.41 -7.51 -21.03
N ILE A 421 22.12 -7.67 -22.32
CA ILE A 421 21.19 -8.69 -22.80
C ILE A 421 21.67 -10.09 -22.37
N ALA A 422 22.96 -10.38 -22.59
CA ALA A 422 23.55 -11.67 -22.19
C ALA A 422 23.50 -11.89 -20.67
N TYR A 423 23.67 -10.85 -19.86
CA TYR A 423 23.51 -10.92 -18.41
C TYR A 423 22.08 -11.29 -18.03
N ILE A 424 21.09 -10.59 -18.60
CA ILE A 424 19.66 -10.86 -18.34
C ILE A 424 19.30 -12.30 -18.74
N ASP A 425 19.71 -12.73 -19.93
CA ASP A 425 19.41 -14.07 -20.43
C ASP A 425 20.06 -15.15 -19.54
N ARG A 426 21.31 -14.97 -19.15
CA ARG A 426 22.00 -15.89 -18.22
C ARG A 426 21.29 -16.01 -16.87
N VAL A 427 20.85 -14.89 -16.27
CA VAL A 427 20.11 -14.94 -15.01
C VAL A 427 18.78 -15.68 -15.19
N ILE A 428 18.06 -15.43 -16.28
CA ILE A 428 16.82 -16.14 -16.56
C ILE A 428 17.06 -17.64 -16.73
N GLU A 429 18.09 -18.04 -17.48
CA GLU A 429 18.45 -19.44 -17.71
C GLU A 429 18.80 -20.19 -16.42
N THR A 430 19.41 -19.50 -15.44
CA THR A 430 19.69 -20.12 -14.13
C THR A 430 18.43 -20.39 -13.29
N HIS A 431 17.34 -19.70 -13.58
CA HIS A 431 16.05 -19.86 -12.88
C HIS A 431 15.06 -20.73 -13.69
N PHE A 432 15.01 -20.58 -14.99
CA PHE A 432 14.11 -21.32 -15.89
C PHE A 432 14.80 -22.53 -16.51
N THR A 433 15.32 -23.39 -15.64
CA THR A 433 15.93 -24.68 -16.04
C THR A 433 14.86 -25.71 -16.43
N ASP A 434 15.28 -26.81 -17.07
CA ASP A 434 14.39 -27.94 -17.32
C ASP A 434 13.79 -28.52 -16.04
N ASP A 435 14.61 -28.59 -14.97
CA ASP A 435 14.18 -29.05 -13.64
C ASP A 435 13.18 -28.10 -13.00
N TYR A 436 13.31 -26.79 -13.25
CA TYR A 436 12.30 -25.85 -12.78
C TYR A 436 10.91 -26.19 -13.33
N PHE A 437 10.79 -26.42 -14.62
CA PHE A 437 9.51 -26.70 -15.26
C PHE A 437 9.01 -28.13 -15.03
N SER A 438 9.90 -29.09 -14.80
CA SER A 438 9.52 -30.50 -14.61
C SER A 438 9.29 -30.91 -13.17
N LEU A 439 9.94 -30.23 -12.20
CA LEU A 439 9.90 -30.60 -10.79
C LEU A 439 9.47 -29.43 -9.90
N THR A 440 10.17 -28.28 -9.98
CA THR A 440 9.97 -27.18 -9.03
C THR A 440 8.59 -26.53 -9.18
N LEU A 441 8.24 -26.07 -10.36
CA LEU A 441 6.96 -25.40 -10.62
C LEU A 441 5.75 -26.31 -10.36
N PRO A 442 5.71 -27.60 -10.77
CA PRO A 442 4.64 -28.51 -10.36
C PRO A 442 4.48 -28.64 -8.85
N ASN A 443 5.59 -28.62 -8.09
CA ASN A 443 5.54 -28.65 -6.63
C ASN A 443 5.03 -27.32 -6.03
N GLU A 444 5.40 -26.18 -6.56
CA GLU A 444 4.87 -24.86 -6.16
C GLU A 444 3.37 -24.72 -6.46
N LEU A 445 2.88 -25.36 -7.51
CA LEU A 445 1.46 -25.49 -7.85
C LEU A 445 0.69 -26.43 -6.91
N ASN A 446 1.37 -27.20 -6.04
CA ASN A 446 0.76 -28.02 -4.99
C ASN A 446 0.43 -27.18 -3.75
N SER A 447 -0.53 -26.27 -3.90
CA SER A 447 -0.87 -25.28 -2.89
C SER A 447 -2.37 -24.97 -2.89
N ALA A 448 -2.89 -24.59 -1.72
CA ALA A 448 -4.20 -23.99 -1.53
C ALA A 448 -4.11 -22.51 -1.11
N ALA A 449 -2.93 -21.89 -1.23
CA ALA A 449 -2.71 -20.51 -0.81
C ALA A 449 -3.53 -19.52 -1.65
N ALA A 450 -4.10 -18.53 -0.99
CA ALA A 450 -4.87 -17.46 -1.65
C ALA A 450 -3.97 -16.61 -2.57
N ILE A 451 -2.71 -16.40 -2.17
CA ILE A 451 -1.67 -15.70 -2.94
C ILE A 451 -0.63 -16.74 -3.37
N SER A 452 -0.46 -16.95 -4.66
CA SER A 452 0.49 -17.90 -5.23
C SER A 452 1.08 -17.35 -6.53
N PRO A 453 2.36 -16.94 -6.55
CA PRO A 453 3.03 -16.54 -7.78
C PRO A 453 3.02 -17.62 -8.87
N ALA A 454 3.12 -18.90 -8.51
CA ALA A 454 3.00 -20.01 -9.47
C ALA A 454 1.62 -20.03 -10.16
N TRP A 455 0.53 -19.80 -9.39
CA TRP A 455 -0.81 -19.65 -9.97
C TRP A 455 -0.92 -18.41 -10.86
N TYR A 456 -0.42 -17.27 -10.37
CA TYR A 456 -0.46 -16.02 -11.15
C TYR A 456 0.35 -16.13 -12.44
N GLY A 457 1.51 -16.80 -12.40
CA GLY A 457 2.31 -17.11 -13.57
C GLY A 457 1.60 -18.02 -14.57
N TYR A 458 0.85 -19.02 -14.10
CA TYR A 458 0.01 -19.85 -14.97
C TYR A 458 -1.10 -19.03 -15.63
N VAL A 459 -1.77 -18.15 -14.89
CA VAL A 459 -2.80 -17.27 -15.45
C VAL A 459 -2.19 -16.27 -16.44
N ALA A 460 -1.04 -15.68 -16.12
CA ALA A 460 -0.30 -14.83 -17.04
C ALA A 460 0.08 -15.58 -18.33
N ALA A 461 0.51 -16.85 -18.20
CA ALA A 461 0.78 -17.71 -19.36
C ALA A 461 -0.47 -17.92 -20.24
N GLN A 462 -1.63 -18.15 -19.65
CA GLN A 462 -2.90 -18.23 -20.40
C GLN A 462 -3.21 -16.92 -21.14
N ILE A 463 -2.91 -15.76 -20.52
CA ILE A 463 -3.11 -14.45 -21.15
C ILE A 463 -2.15 -14.25 -22.32
N VAL A 464 -0.86 -14.58 -22.16
CA VAL A 464 0.16 -14.54 -23.25
C VAL A 464 -0.24 -15.42 -24.43
N LEU A 465 -0.80 -16.58 -24.15
CA LEU A 465 -1.26 -17.54 -25.16
C LEU A 465 -2.68 -17.23 -25.70
N ASN A 466 -3.30 -16.14 -25.24
CA ASN A 466 -4.66 -15.73 -25.58
C ASN A 466 -5.70 -16.86 -25.37
N THR A 467 -5.56 -17.61 -24.27
CA THR A 467 -6.43 -18.74 -23.93
C THR A 467 -7.85 -18.23 -23.64
N PRO A 468 -8.89 -18.81 -24.26
CA PRO A 468 -10.28 -18.55 -23.90
C PRO A 468 -10.58 -19.11 -22.50
N MET A 469 -11.64 -18.67 -21.83
CA MET A 469 -12.16 -19.32 -20.63
C MET A 469 -12.62 -20.75 -20.96
N LEU A 470 -12.58 -21.63 -19.97
CA LEU A 470 -12.94 -23.02 -20.16
C LEU A 470 -14.37 -23.14 -20.76
N PHE A 471 -14.50 -23.86 -21.86
CA PHE A 471 -15.72 -24.05 -22.63
C PHE A 471 -16.38 -22.81 -23.23
N SER A 472 -15.63 -21.71 -23.35
CA SER A 472 -16.07 -20.40 -23.84
C SER A 472 -15.17 -19.91 -24.98
N ASN A 473 -15.63 -18.88 -25.69
CA ASN A 473 -14.80 -18.13 -26.65
C ASN A 473 -14.25 -16.82 -26.08
N THR A 474 -14.59 -16.51 -24.83
CA THR A 474 -14.17 -15.27 -24.17
C THR A 474 -12.77 -15.42 -23.59
N PRO A 475 -11.78 -14.59 -23.95
CA PRO A 475 -10.43 -14.69 -23.41
C PRO A 475 -10.37 -14.52 -21.88
N VAL A 476 -9.50 -15.28 -21.22
CA VAL A 476 -9.24 -15.17 -19.76
C VAL A 476 -8.85 -13.73 -19.37
N SER A 477 -8.16 -13.00 -20.25
CA SER A 477 -7.78 -11.62 -20.01
C SER A 477 -8.95 -10.68 -19.68
N LYS A 478 -10.16 -10.95 -20.22
CA LYS A 478 -11.36 -10.14 -19.94
C LYS A 478 -11.79 -10.15 -18.46
N TYR A 479 -11.43 -11.17 -17.71
CA TYR A 479 -11.69 -11.22 -16.27
C TYR A 479 -11.00 -10.09 -15.50
N PHE A 480 -9.83 -9.65 -15.96
CA PHE A 480 -8.96 -8.70 -15.28
C PHE A 480 -9.10 -7.26 -15.79
N ILE A 481 -9.94 -7.03 -16.82
CA ILE A 481 -10.17 -5.70 -17.37
C ILE A 481 -11.06 -4.89 -16.41
N LEU A 482 -10.65 -3.68 -16.07
CA LEU A 482 -11.40 -2.73 -15.25
C LEU A 482 -12.80 -2.49 -15.82
N GLY A 483 -13.82 -2.62 -14.97
CA GLY A 483 -15.23 -2.44 -15.35
C GLY A 483 -16.00 -3.73 -15.61
N SER A 484 -15.34 -4.89 -15.72
CA SER A 484 -16.02 -6.19 -15.76
C SER A 484 -16.51 -6.68 -14.38
N SER A 485 -16.10 -6.03 -13.30
CA SER A 485 -16.56 -6.27 -11.93
C SER A 485 -17.87 -5.52 -11.64
N GLY A 486 -18.94 -5.91 -12.32
CA GLY A 486 -20.29 -5.55 -11.88
C GLY A 486 -20.62 -6.20 -10.53
N THR A 487 -21.68 -5.70 -9.86
CA THR A 487 -22.17 -6.15 -8.54
C THR A 487 -22.57 -7.63 -8.45
N LYS A 488 -22.53 -8.38 -9.57
CA LYS A 488 -22.54 -9.85 -9.62
C LYS A 488 -21.39 -10.24 -10.53
N ASN A 489 -20.41 -10.97 -10.01
CA ASN A 489 -19.23 -11.43 -10.73
C ASN A 489 -19.65 -12.12 -12.04
N ALA A 490 -19.48 -11.41 -13.16
CA ALA A 490 -19.79 -11.96 -14.47
C ALA A 490 -18.85 -13.13 -14.84
N ILE A 491 -17.80 -13.34 -14.06
CA ILE A 491 -16.76 -14.35 -14.27
C ILE A 491 -16.28 -14.79 -12.89
N ASP A 492 -16.24 -16.08 -12.62
CA ASP A 492 -15.81 -16.64 -11.34
C ASP A 492 -14.61 -17.58 -11.50
N LYS A 493 -13.74 -17.56 -10.48
CA LYS A 493 -12.74 -18.60 -10.25
C LYS A 493 -13.49 -19.86 -9.82
N HIS A 494 -13.55 -20.85 -10.68
CA HIS A 494 -14.34 -22.05 -10.51
C HIS A 494 -13.48 -23.27 -10.22
N HIS A 495 -14.05 -24.25 -9.50
CA HIS A 495 -13.45 -25.55 -9.24
C HIS A 495 -13.80 -26.52 -10.38
N ILE A 496 -12.79 -27.12 -11.02
CA ILE A 496 -13.01 -28.15 -12.06
C ILE A 496 -13.71 -29.37 -11.45
N PHE A 497 -13.26 -29.79 -10.26
CA PHE A 497 -14.00 -30.72 -9.41
C PHE A 497 -14.76 -29.89 -8.36
N PRO A 498 -16.08 -29.71 -8.49
CA PRO A 498 -16.84 -28.82 -7.61
C PRO A 498 -16.76 -29.22 -6.14
N LYS A 499 -16.79 -28.22 -5.25
CA LYS A 499 -16.60 -28.43 -3.80
C LYS A 499 -17.59 -29.42 -3.19
N ASN A 500 -18.88 -29.33 -3.57
CA ASN A 500 -19.91 -30.21 -3.03
C ASN A 500 -19.72 -31.64 -3.56
N TYR A 501 -19.33 -31.78 -4.84
CA TYR A 501 -18.96 -33.09 -5.37
C TYR A 501 -17.76 -33.68 -4.61
N LEU A 502 -16.68 -32.92 -4.38
CA LEU A 502 -15.53 -33.39 -3.61
C LEU A 502 -15.90 -33.80 -2.19
N THR A 503 -16.82 -33.06 -1.56
CA THR A 503 -17.33 -33.43 -0.22
C THR A 503 -18.07 -34.77 -0.26
N SER A 504 -18.88 -35.04 -1.29
CA SER A 504 -19.63 -36.29 -1.43
C SER A 504 -18.74 -37.51 -1.63
N ILE A 505 -17.53 -37.33 -2.19
CA ILE A 505 -16.55 -38.41 -2.39
C ILE A 505 -15.45 -38.46 -1.29
N GLY A 506 -15.64 -37.71 -0.18
CA GLY A 506 -14.82 -37.84 1.03
C GLY A 506 -13.76 -36.74 1.25
N PHE A 507 -13.61 -35.77 0.35
CA PHE A 507 -12.70 -34.63 0.54
C PHE A 507 -13.41 -33.50 1.31
N THR A 508 -13.30 -33.48 2.64
CA THR A 508 -13.97 -32.51 3.51
C THR A 508 -13.10 -31.33 3.91
N SER A 509 -11.78 -31.47 3.80
CA SER A 509 -10.81 -30.41 4.14
C SER A 509 -10.84 -29.28 3.10
N ASP A 510 -10.92 -28.02 3.57
CA ASP A 510 -10.83 -26.86 2.68
C ASP A 510 -9.49 -26.79 1.95
N ARG A 511 -8.40 -27.25 2.55
CA ARG A 511 -7.09 -27.31 1.93
C ARG A 511 -7.09 -28.23 0.70
N ASP A 512 -7.73 -29.39 0.81
CA ASP A 512 -7.75 -30.37 -0.29
C ASP A 512 -8.68 -29.93 -1.43
N ARG A 513 -9.83 -29.34 -1.10
CA ARG A 513 -10.79 -28.85 -2.09
C ARG A 513 -10.32 -27.59 -2.82
N ASN A 514 -9.59 -26.70 -2.13
CA ASN A 514 -9.14 -25.41 -2.67
C ASN A 514 -7.72 -25.46 -3.27
N GLN A 515 -7.27 -26.63 -3.72
CA GLN A 515 -6.00 -26.74 -4.46
C GLN A 515 -6.03 -25.84 -5.71
N ILE A 516 -4.96 -25.06 -5.92
CA ILE A 516 -4.89 -24.14 -7.07
C ILE A 516 -4.95 -24.88 -8.40
N ALA A 517 -4.45 -26.11 -8.45
CA ALA A 517 -4.57 -26.98 -9.60
C ALA A 517 -6.01 -27.49 -9.84
N ASN A 518 -6.97 -27.20 -8.97
CA ASN A 518 -8.40 -27.45 -9.20
C ASN A 518 -9.13 -26.22 -9.75
N PHE A 519 -8.48 -25.08 -9.93
CA PHE A 519 -9.12 -23.86 -10.38
C PHE A 519 -9.02 -23.62 -11.88
N THR A 520 -10.07 -22.97 -12.42
CA THR A 520 -10.10 -22.41 -13.77
C THR A 520 -10.96 -21.13 -13.78
N TYR A 521 -11.03 -20.45 -14.93
CA TYR A 521 -11.94 -19.33 -15.14
C TYR A 521 -13.07 -19.76 -16.08
N LEU A 522 -14.30 -19.46 -15.67
CA LEU A 522 -15.53 -19.67 -16.44
C LEU A 522 -16.23 -18.34 -16.69
N ASP A 523 -16.96 -18.24 -17.78
CA ASP A 523 -17.99 -17.21 -17.89
C ASP A 523 -19.21 -17.55 -17.02
N TYR A 524 -20.04 -16.54 -16.76
CA TYR A 524 -21.18 -16.66 -15.85
C TYR A 524 -22.17 -17.76 -16.27
N ALA A 525 -22.46 -17.86 -17.56
CA ALA A 525 -23.42 -18.84 -18.09
C ALA A 525 -22.91 -20.28 -17.90
N THR A 526 -21.65 -20.51 -18.24
CA THR A 526 -20.96 -21.79 -18.05
C THR A 526 -20.87 -22.18 -16.58
N ASN A 527 -20.59 -21.21 -15.68
CA ASN A 527 -20.53 -21.46 -14.25
C ASN A 527 -21.88 -21.93 -13.68
N ILE A 528 -22.98 -21.30 -14.07
CA ILE A 528 -24.33 -21.71 -13.65
C ILE A 528 -24.68 -23.11 -14.21
N GLU A 529 -24.32 -23.39 -15.45
CA GLU A 529 -24.62 -24.64 -16.11
C GLU A 529 -23.89 -25.83 -15.48
N ILE A 530 -22.63 -25.64 -15.09
CA ILE A 530 -21.83 -26.66 -14.38
C ILE A 530 -22.30 -26.80 -12.93
N SER A 531 -22.43 -25.72 -12.19
CA SER A 531 -22.83 -25.74 -10.78
C SER A 531 -22.00 -26.75 -9.94
N ASP A 532 -22.68 -27.68 -9.27
CA ASP A 532 -22.07 -28.73 -8.41
C ASP A 532 -22.06 -30.12 -9.09
N LYS A 533 -22.29 -30.21 -10.40
CA LYS A 533 -22.34 -31.47 -11.12
C LYS A 533 -20.99 -32.19 -11.09
N ALA A 534 -21.04 -33.52 -11.06
CA ALA A 534 -19.82 -34.32 -11.18
C ALA A 534 -19.13 -34.05 -12.53
N PRO A 535 -17.78 -34.12 -12.60
CA PRO A 535 -17.07 -33.91 -13.86
C PRO A 535 -17.58 -34.75 -15.03
N GLN A 536 -17.94 -36.01 -14.78
CA GLN A 536 -18.49 -36.90 -15.80
C GLN A 536 -19.77 -36.34 -16.44
N ASP A 537 -20.61 -35.68 -15.63
CA ASP A 537 -21.92 -35.19 -16.10
C ASP A 537 -21.75 -33.95 -16.98
N TYR A 538 -21.01 -32.95 -16.54
CA TYR A 538 -20.85 -31.70 -17.30
C TYR A 538 -19.90 -31.87 -18.51
N VAL A 539 -18.88 -32.72 -18.42
CA VAL A 539 -17.96 -32.97 -19.53
C VAL A 539 -18.68 -33.62 -20.72
N SER A 540 -19.57 -34.57 -20.47
CA SER A 540 -20.38 -35.22 -21.55
C SER A 540 -21.16 -34.18 -22.35
N HIS A 541 -21.77 -33.19 -21.66
CA HIS A 541 -22.51 -32.09 -22.30
C HIS A 541 -21.58 -31.20 -23.16
N TYR A 542 -20.41 -30.77 -22.62
CA TYR A 542 -19.50 -29.88 -23.36
C TYR A 542 -18.79 -30.59 -24.51
N ARG A 543 -18.49 -31.89 -24.37
CA ARG A 543 -17.95 -32.70 -25.47
C ARG A 543 -18.92 -32.77 -26.64
N GLN A 544 -20.23 -32.92 -26.36
CA GLN A 544 -21.26 -32.89 -27.40
C GLN A 544 -21.41 -31.48 -28.01
N LYS A 545 -21.38 -30.41 -27.19
CA LYS A 545 -21.58 -29.02 -27.62
C LYS A 545 -20.44 -28.52 -28.51
N LEU A 546 -19.18 -28.86 -28.18
CA LEU A 546 -17.98 -28.37 -28.86
C LEU A 546 -17.48 -29.30 -29.97
N GLY A 547 -17.96 -30.53 -30.01
CA GLY A 547 -17.39 -31.60 -30.79
C GLY A 547 -16.07 -32.12 -30.20
N GLU A 548 -15.62 -33.29 -30.63
CA GLU A 548 -14.43 -33.93 -30.05
C GLU A 548 -13.15 -33.09 -30.21
N GLU A 549 -12.96 -32.47 -31.38
CA GLU A 549 -11.79 -31.64 -31.68
C GLU A 549 -11.78 -30.35 -30.81
N GLY A 550 -12.92 -29.66 -30.75
CA GLY A 550 -13.06 -28.44 -29.93
C GLY A 550 -12.87 -28.73 -28.44
N TYR A 551 -13.41 -29.84 -27.96
CA TYR A 551 -13.26 -30.29 -26.59
C TYR A 551 -11.78 -30.58 -26.25
N ARG A 552 -11.09 -31.38 -27.10
CA ARG A 552 -9.65 -31.67 -26.89
C ARG A 552 -8.79 -30.40 -26.91
N LYS A 553 -9.08 -29.48 -27.84
CA LYS A 553 -8.40 -28.19 -27.89
C LYS A 553 -8.55 -27.43 -26.56
N THR A 554 -9.76 -27.28 -26.07
CA THR A 554 -10.06 -26.59 -24.81
C THR A 554 -9.37 -27.29 -23.62
N CYS A 555 -9.39 -28.61 -23.53
CA CYS A 555 -8.69 -29.35 -22.49
C CYS A 555 -7.18 -29.04 -22.49
N LYS A 556 -6.54 -29.06 -23.66
CA LYS A 556 -5.13 -28.75 -23.84
C LYS A 556 -4.81 -27.30 -23.42
N GLU A 557 -5.64 -26.34 -23.80
CA GLU A 557 -5.48 -24.90 -23.45
C GLU A 557 -5.62 -24.65 -21.95
N HIS A 558 -6.39 -25.49 -21.23
CA HIS A 558 -6.60 -25.40 -19.79
C HIS A 558 -5.75 -26.38 -18.95
N ALA A 559 -4.76 -26.99 -19.58
CA ALA A 559 -3.88 -27.98 -18.92
C ALA A 559 -4.68 -29.10 -18.22
N LEU A 560 -5.75 -29.59 -18.86
CA LEU A 560 -6.55 -30.70 -18.35
C LEU A 560 -5.98 -32.03 -18.90
N PRO A 561 -5.75 -33.04 -18.04
CA PRO A 561 -5.38 -34.38 -18.48
C PRO A 561 -6.45 -35.02 -19.34
N ASP A 562 -6.08 -35.93 -20.25
CA ASP A 562 -7.04 -36.72 -21.00
C ASP A 562 -7.90 -37.55 -20.05
N ASN A 563 -9.23 -37.58 -20.32
CA ASN A 563 -10.22 -38.24 -19.46
C ASN A 563 -10.21 -37.81 -17.98
N PHE A 564 -9.83 -36.56 -17.69
CA PHE A 564 -9.76 -36.08 -16.32
C PHE A 564 -11.05 -36.28 -15.53
N GLU A 565 -12.19 -36.29 -16.19
CA GLU A 565 -13.51 -36.52 -15.60
C GLU A 565 -13.67 -37.87 -14.94
N ASN A 566 -12.87 -38.88 -15.34
CA ASN A 566 -12.89 -40.23 -14.80
C ASN A 566 -11.68 -40.54 -13.88
N MET A 567 -10.82 -39.57 -13.64
CA MET A 567 -9.64 -39.73 -12.77
C MET A 567 -9.98 -39.63 -11.28
N ASP A 568 -9.15 -40.27 -10.44
CA ASP A 568 -9.07 -39.92 -9.04
C ASP A 568 -8.63 -38.46 -8.89
N TYR A 569 -9.23 -37.79 -7.91
CA TYR A 569 -8.99 -36.34 -7.73
C TYR A 569 -7.50 -36.01 -7.46
N MET A 570 -6.81 -36.83 -6.66
CA MET A 570 -5.40 -36.57 -6.35
C MET A 570 -4.49 -36.84 -7.54
N GLU A 571 -4.84 -37.84 -8.34
CA GLU A 571 -4.17 -38.14 -9.61
C GLU A 571 -4.38 -36.98 -10.60
N PHE A 572 -5.62 -36.51 -10.76
CA PHE A 572 -5.95 -35.34 -11.56
C PHE A 572 -5.09 -34.12 -11.17
N LEU A 573 -5.03 -33.79 -9.88
CA LEU A 573 -4.22 -32.67 -9.40
C LEU A 573 -2.74 -32.86 -9.77
N SER A 574 -2.19 -34.05 -9.60
CA SER A 574 -0.80 -34.35 -9.91
C SER A 574 -0.47 -34.18 -11.38
N GLN A 575 -1.28 -34.76 -12.26
CA GLN A 575 -1.08 -34.67 -13.71
C GLN A 575 -1.30 -33.23 -14.21
N ARG A 576 -2.33 -32.53 -13.69
CA ARG A 576 -2.62 -31.17 -14.11
C ARG A 576 -1.50 -30.19 -13.76
N ARG A 577 -0.87 -30.31 -12.59
CA ARG A 577 0.28 -29.46 -12.21
C ARG A 577 1.43 -29.54 -13.22
N ILE A 578 1.71 -30.71 -13.74
CA ILE A 578 2.72 -30.90 -14.78
C ILE A 578 2.32 -30.19 -16.07
N LEU A 579 1.07 -30.34 -16.51
CA LEU A 579 0.55 -29.69 -17.71
C LEU A 579 0.49 -28.17 -17.57
N MET A 580 0.16 -27.65 -16.37
CA MET A 580 0.21 -26.23 -16.07
C MET A 580 1.63 -25.69 -16.20
N ALA A 581 2.64 -26.38 -15.67
CA ALA A 581 4.04 -25.99 -15.81
C ALA A 581 4.50 -25.99 -17.28
N GLN A 582 4.06 -26.94 -18.09
CA GLN A 582 4.31 -26.96 -19.54
C GLN A 582 3.64 -25.77 -20.25
N THR A 583 2.46 -25.35 -19.81
CA THR A 583 1.76 -24.17 -20.35
C THR A 583 2.57 -22.91 -20.04
N VAL A 584 3.11 -22.76 -18.82
CA VAL A 584 4.00 -21.66 -18.44
C VAL A 584 5.28 -21.66 -19.31
N ARG A 585 5.89 -22.82 -19.51
CA ARG A 585 7.06 -22.95 -20.38
C ARG A 585 6.77 -22.51 -21.83
N LYS A 586 5.62 -22.91 -22.37
CA LYS A 586 5.19 -22.51 -23.71
C LYS A 586 4.98 -21.00 -23.82
N ALA A 587 4.37 -20.39 -22.83
CA ALA A 587 4.20 -18.93 -22.80
C ALA A 587 5.55 -18.20 -22.73
N TYR A 588 6.48 -18.66 -21.91
CA TYR A 588 7.83 -18.13 -21.89
C TYR A 588 8.53 -18.24 -23.25
N GLN A 589 8.43 -19.39 -23.92
CA GLN A 589 8.96 -19.57 -25.29
C GLN A 589 8.37 -18.53 -26.25
N ARG A 590 7.06 -18.26 -26.15
CA ARG A 590 6.39 -17.23 -26.95
C ARG A 590 6.93 -15.82 -26.69
N LEU A 591 7.31 -15.50 -25.45
CA LEU A 591 7.95 -14.23 -25.12
C LEU A 591 9.42 -14.13 -25.62
N CYS A 592 10.04 -15.26 -25.97
CA CYS A 592 11.36 -15.32 -26.56
C CYS A 592 11.37 -15.10 -28.08
N GLU A 593 10.24 -15.30 -28.76
CA GLU A 593 10.07 -15.01 -30.19
C GLU A 593 10.02 -13.49 -30.45
#